data_59eb0af817991c2417d99b7718fa431f
#
_entry.id   59eb0af817991c2417d99b7718fa431f
#
_cell.length_a   1.000
_cell.length_b   1.000
_cell.length_c   1.000
_cell.angle_alpha   90.00
_cell.angle_beta   90.00
_cell.angle_gamma   90.00
#
_symmetry.space_group_name_H-M   'P 1'
#
loop_
_entity.id
_entity.type
_entity.pdbx_description
1 polymer ?
#
loop_
_entity_poly.entity_id
_entity_poly.type
_entity_poly.pdbx_seq_one_letter_code
_entity_poly.pdbx_strand_id
1 'polypeptide(L)'
;MTQGIRINVNYRWDAADYEKHSSPQQQWARDVIRTLKLAGAERLLDICCGDGKITAELAALVPDGSIIGIDSSESMVAFAHQRFPPAHFPNLQFRWGDATRLAYHHEFDLVVSFASLHWVSDHLAVLSGIKRGLKTDGRAVLQFGGKGNAALISDVANEITTHRRWKGYFVGFAYPWFFYSVEEYDGFLKRVGLSAKRVQLIPKDMVHDGKEALMGWLRTVFLPYTQRLPEALREDFVAEIASAYVERRPQDENGDVHVQMVRLDVEATL
;
A
#
# COMPACT_ATOMS: atom_id res chain seq x y z
N MET A 1 12.67 23.76 10.83
CA MET A 1 13.49 22.78 10.06
C MET A 1 13.67 21.57 10.95
N THR A 2 12.72 20.66 10.92
CA THR A 2 12.80 19.35 11.59
C THR A 2 13.30 18.37 10.55
N GLN A 3 14.58 17.97 10.67
CA GLN A 3 15.11 16.83 9.93
C GLN A 3 14.29 15.61 10.33
N GLY A 4 13.43 15.13 9.42
CA GLY A 4 12.70 13.90 9.60
C GLY A 4 13.70 12.75 9.71
N ILE A 5 13.64 12.06 10.83
CA ILE A 5 14.36 10.82 11.06
C ILE A 5 13.91 9.85 9.96
N ARG A 6 14.82 9.51 9.03
CA ARG A 6 14.59 8.46 8.03
C ARG A 6 14.54 7.13 8.78
N ILE A 7 13.34 6.67 9.10
CA ILE A 7 13.14 5.32 9.63
C ILE A 7 13.04 4.40 8.40
N ASN A 8 14.19 3.94 7.93
CA ASN A 8 14.26 2.83 6.96
C ASN A 8 14.10 1.53 7.76
N VAL A 9 12.88 1.21 8.16
CA VAL A 9 12.58 -0.04 8.84
C VAL A 9 12.18 -1.04 7.77
N ASN A 10 13.07 -1.98 7.45
CA ASN A 10 12.74 -3.14 6.61
C ASN A 10 11.83 -4.07 7.42
N TYR A 11 10.52 -3.92 7.27
CA TYR A 11 9.56 -4.89 7.80
C TYR A 11 9.70 -6.22 7.06
N ARG A 12 9.69 -7.31 7.82
CA ARG A 12 9.65 -8.65 7.24
C ARG A 12 8.21 -8.97 6.84
N TRP A 13 7.95 -8.90 5.55
CA TRP A 13 6.69 -9.33 4.96
C TRP A 13 6.66 -10.84 4.80
N ASP A 14 5.60 -11.48 5.29
CA ASP A 14 5.27 -12.86 4.94
C ASP A 14 4.36 -12.81 3.70
N ALA A 15 4.94 -13.11 2.53
CA ALA A 15 4.22 -13.03 1.27
C ALA A 15 3.06 -14.05 1.20
N ALA A 16 3.19 -15.21 1.84
CA ALA A 16 2.16 -16.24 1.85
C ALA A 16 0.99 -15.88 2.77
N ASP A 17 1.26 -15.26 3.93
CA ASP A 17 0.22 -14.77 4.83
C ASP A 17 -0.48 -13.53 4.24
N TYR A 18 0.30 -12.61 3.64
CA TYR A 18 -0.25 -11.45 2.93
C TYR A 18 -1.19 -11.87 1.78
N GLU A 19 -0.83 -12.90 1.02
CA GLU A 19 -1.66 -13.42 -0.06
C GLU A 19 -3.07 -13.81 0.40
N LYS A 20 -3.19 -14.40 1.60
CA LYS A 20 -4.47 -14.88 2.15
C LYS A 20 -5.38 -13.75 2.64
N HIS A 21 -4.80 -12.62 3.10
CA HIS A 21 -5.54 -11.58 3.81
C HIS A 21 -5.61 -10.24 3.06
N SER A 22 -5.08 -10.16 1.82
CA SER A 22 -5.04 -8.93 1.00
C SER A 22 -6.20 -8.79 0.00
N SER A 23 -7.21 -9.67 0.05
CA SER A 23 -8.33 -9.69 -0.91
C SER A 23 -9.06 -8.35 -1.06
N PRO A 24 -9.39 -7.59 0.00
CA PRO A 24 -10.06 -6.30 -0.15
C PRO A 24 -9.20 -5.27 -0.89
N GLN A 25 -7.90 -5.19 -0.60
CA GLN A 25 -6.98 -4.28 -1.27
C GLN A 25 -6.86 -4.59 -2.77
N GLN A 26 -6.82 -5.88 -3.11
CA GLN A 26 -6.81 -6.33 -4.50
C GLN A 26 -8.11 -5.96 -5.23
N GLN A 27 -9.26 -6.13 -4.57
CA GLN A 27 -10.54 -5.74 -5.17
C GLN A 27 -10.60 -4.24 -5.47
N TRP A 28 -10.12 -3.40 -4.56
CA TRP A 28 -10.07 -1.95 -4.78
C TRP A 28 -9.10 -1.56 -5.90
N ALA A 29 -7.98 -2.25 -6.03
CA ALA A 29 -7.07 -2.07 -7.17
C ALA A 29 -7.78 -2.45 -8.49
N ARG A 30 -8.49 -3.59 -8.54
CA ARG A 30 -9.25 -4.02 -9.71
C ARG A 30 -10.34 -3.03 -10.12
N ASP A 31 -11.00 -2.38 -9.14
CA ASP A 31 -11.99 -1.35 -9.42
C ASP A 31 -11.37 -0.17 -10.18
N VAL A 32 -10.13 0.24 -9.82
CA VAL A 32 -9.38 1.25 -10.57
C VAL A 32 -8.93 0.73 -11.93
N ILE A 33 -8.36 -0.47 -11.98
CA ILE A 33 -7.87 -1.10 -13.22
C ILE A 33 -8.96 -1.17 -14.29
N ARG A 34 -10.21 -1.50 -13.93
CA ARG A 34 -11.35 -1.52 -14.86
C ARG A 34 -11.64 -0.16 -15.51
N THR A 35 -11.19 0.93 -14.89
CA THR A 35 -11.33 2.29 -15.45
C THR A 35 -10.17 2.69 -16.34
N LEU A 36 -9.06 1.94 -16.32
CA LEU A 36 -7.90 2.20 -17.17
C LEU A 36 -8.26 1.87 -18.63
N LYS A 37 -8.20 2.88 -19.48
CA LYS A 37 -8.38 2.69 -20.93
C LYS A 37 -7.01 2.39 -21.52
N LEU A 38 -6.66 1.10 -21.62
CA LEU A 38 -5.41 0.62 -22.21
C LEU A 38 -5.68 0.12 -23.62
N ALA A 39 -4.77 0.43 -24.55
CA ALA A 39 -4.81 -0.02 -25.93
C ALA A 39 -4.13 -1.39 -26.15
N GLY A 40 -3.36 -1.85 -25.17
CA GLY A 40 -2.71 -3.17 -25.15
C GLY A 40 -1.21 -3.16 -25.48
N ALA A 41 -0.65 -2.00 -25.89
CA ALA A 41 0.75 -1.86 -26.26
C ALA A 41 1.55 -0.93 -25.33
N GLU A 42 0.95 -0.50 -24.22
CA GLU A 42 1.57 0.43 -23.30
C GLU A 42 2.71 -0.23 -22.50
N ARG A 43 3.69 0.61 -22.14
CA ARG A 43 4.73 0.25 -21.19
C ARG A 43 4.37 0.79 -19.80
N LEU A 44 4.21 -0.12 -18.82
CA LEU A 44 3.76 0.19 -17.48
C LEU A 44 4.87 0.03 -16.44
N LEU A 45 4.78 0.83 -15.37
CA LEU A 45 5.52 0.63 -14.13
C LEU A 45 4.52 0.48 -12.97
N ASP A 46 4.64 -0.60 -12.20
CA ASP A 46 3.91 -0.82 -10.95
C ASP A 46 4.87 -0.64 -9.77
N ILE A 47 4.64 0.43 -8.99
CA ILE A 47 5.49 0.80 -7.86
C ILE A 47 4.96 0.17 -6.58
N CYS A 48 5.83 -0.53 -5.85
CA CYS A 48 5.51 -1.32 -4.66
C CYS A 48 4.53 -2.46 -5.01
N CYS A 49 4.91 -3.26 -5.99
CA CYS A 49 4.07 -4.31 -6.60
C CYS A 49 3.75 -5.50 -5.67
N GLY A 50 4.43 -5.61 -4.52
CA GLY A 50 4.22 -6.67 -3.54
C GLY A 50 4.37 -8.07 -4.13
N ASP A 51 3.36 -8.93 -3.91
CA ASP A 51 3.32 -10.32 -4.39
C ASP A 51 3.13 -10.47 -5.91
N GLY A 52 2.99 -9.37 -6.64
CA GLY A 52 2.91 -9.33 -8.10
C GLY A 52 1.55 -9.68 -8.72
N LYS A 53 0.51 -9.99 -7.94
CA LYS A 53 -0.81 -10.38 -8.48
C LYS A 53 -1.43 -9.29 -9.34
N ILE A 54 -1.46 -8.06 -8.84
CA ILE A 54 -2.02 -6.91 -9.58
C ILE A 54 -1.16 -6.59 -10.80
N THR A 55 0.16 -6.70 -10.68
CA THR A 55 1.08 -6.51 -11.81
C THR A 55 0.83 -7.51 -12.92
N ALA A 56 0.58 -8.79 -12.56
CA ALA A 56 0.27 -9.83 -13.52
C ALA A 56 -1.11 -9.64 -14.20
N GLU A 57 -2.12 -9.14 -13.46
CA GLU A 57 -3.41 -8.76 -14.05
C GLU A 57 -3.24 -7.60 -15.05
N LEU A 58 -2.41 -6.63 -14.74
CA LEU A 58 -2.06 -5.52 -15.66
C LEU A 58 -1.29 -6.00 -16.89
N ALA A 59 -0.37 -6.97 -16.72
CA ALA A 59 0.37 -7.56 -17.84
C ALA A 59 -0.58 -8.20 -18.88
N ALA A 60 -1.66 -8.84 -18.43
CA ALA A 60 -2.67 -9.41 -19.31
C ALA A 60 -3.45 -8.36 -20.12
N LEU A 61 -3.50 -7.11 -19.65
CA LEU A 61 -4.18 -6.01 -20.35
C LEU A 61 -3.29 -5.32 -21.40
N VAL A 62 -1.98 -5.60 -21.38
CA VAL A 62 -1.02 -5.03 -22.34
C VAL A 62 -0.21 -6.13 -23.04
N PRO A 63 -0.88 -7.03 -23.80
CA PRO A 63 -0.22 -8.19 -24.41
C PRO A 63 0.89 -7.82 -25.41
N ASP A 64 0.76 -6.70 -26.08
CA ASP A 64 1.75 -6.16 -27.03
C ASP A 64 2.70 -5.11 -26.39
N GLY A 65 2.47 -4.80 -25.13
CA GLY A 65 3.25 -3.87 -24.33
C GLY A 65 4.19 -4.58 -23.34
N SER A 66 4.47 -3.92 -22.22
CA SER A 66 5.26 -4.52 -21.15
C SER A 66 4.98 -3.87 -19.80
N ILE A 67 5.23 -4.60 -18.71
CA ILE A 67 5.12 -4.06 -17.37
C ILE A 67 6.34 -4.44 -16.51
N ILE A 68 6.82 -3.49 -15.74
CA ILE A 68 7.82 -3.69 -14.70
C ILE A 68 7.15 -3.46 -13.35
N GLY A 69 7.18 -4.46 -12.48
CA GLY A 69 6.84 -4.32 -11.06
C GLY A 69 8.10 -4.10 -10.24
N ILE A 70 8.12 -3.12 -9.36
CA ILE A 70 9.21 -2.90 -8.41
C ILE A 70 8.69 -2.98 -6.97
N ASP A 71 9.49 -3.58 -6.08
CA ASP A 71 9.23 -3.57 -4.65
C ASP A 71 10.55 -3.52 -3.87
N SER A 72 10.53 -2.89 -2.69
CA SER A 72 11.69 -2.80 -1.81
C SER A 72 11.92 -4.06 -0.96
N SER A 73 10.97 -4.96 -0.92
CA SER A 73 11.06 -6.25 -0.23
C SER A 73 11.60 -7.33 -1.17
N GLU A 74 12.82 -7.80 -0.92
CA GLU A 74 13.42 -8.91 -1.67
C GLU A 74 12.56 -10.18 -1.63
N SER A 75 11.91 -10.46 -0.50
CA SER A 75 11.04 -11.63 -0.34
C SER A 75 9.79 -11.54 -1.20
N MET A 76 9.18 -10.36 -1.33
CA MET A 76 8.05 -10.12 -2.22
C MET A 76 8.44 -10.27 -3.69
N VAL A 77 9.56 -9.67 -4.09
CA VAL A 77 10.07 -9.79 -5.47
C VAL A 77 10.40 -11.24 -5.83
N ALA A 78 11.05 -11.98 -4.92
CA ALA A 78 11.34 -13.39 -5.12
C ALA A 78 10.06 -14.24 -5.26
N PHE A 79 9.07 -13.99 -4.42
CA PHE A 79 7.77 -14.63 -4.47
C PHE A 79 7.04 -14.35 -5.79
N ALA A 80 7.01 -13.07 -6.22
CA ALA A 80 6.40 -12.66 -7.48
C ALA A 80 7.08 -13.34 -8.69
N HIS A 81 8.40 -13.40 -8.72
CA HIS A 81 9.16 -14.13 -9.76
C HIS A 81 8.81 -15.62 -9.83
N GLN A 82 8.68 -16.27 -8.67
CA GLN A 82 8.34 -17.69 -8.61
C GLN A 82 6.92 -17.96 -9.13
N ARG A 83 5.98 -17.05 -8.77
CA ARG A 83 4.57 -17.21 -9.10
C ARG A 83 4.24 -16.86 -10.55
N PHE A 84 4.92 -15.87 -11.10
CA PHE A 84 4.70 -15.34 -12.44
C PHE A 84 5.98 -15.44 -13.30
N PRO A 85 6.40 -16.67 -13.66
CA PRO A 85 7.66 -16.88 -14.36
C PRO A 85 7.59 -16.32 -15.79
N PRO A 86 8.72 -15.83 -16.36
CA PRO A 86 8.78 -15.25 -17.71
C PRO A 86 8.29 -16.16 -18.83
N ALA A 87 8.35 -17.49 -18.63
CA ALA A 87 7.84 -18.47 -19.61
C ALA A 87 6.32 -18.33 -19.85
N HIS A 88 5.58 -17.89 -18.84
CA HIS A 88 4.11 -17.70 -18.93
C HIS A 88 3.73 -16.24 -19.00
N PHE A 89 4.61 -15.33 -18.61
CA PHE A 89 4.40 -13.87 -18.58
C PHE A 89 5.58 -13.16 -19.28
N PRO A 90 5.72 -13.27 -20.60
CA PRO A 90 6.90 -12.77 -21.31
C PRO A 90 7.02 -11.23 -21.31
N ASN A 91 5.90 -10.53 -21.11
CA ASN A 91 5.83 -9.06 -21.05
C ASN A 91 5.90 -8.50 -19.62
N LEU A 92 6.14 -9.35 -18.60
CA LEU A 92 6.17 -8.99 -17.19
C LEU A 92 7.56 -9.19 -16.59
N GLN A 93 8.05 -8.19 -15.86
CA GLN A 93 9.29 -8.27 -15.10
C GLN A 93 9.08 -7.76 -13.67
N PHE A 94 9.69 -8.42 -12.70
CA PHE A 94 9.78 -7.91 -11.34
C PHE A 94 11.22 -7.50 -11.04
N ARG A 95 11.41 -6.45 -10.25
CA ARG A 95 12.74 -5.95 -9.86
C ARG A 95 12.70 -5.47 -8.41
N TRP A 96 13.76 -5.76 -7.69
CA TRP A 96 14.01 -5.07 -6.44
C TRP A 96 14.27 -3.59 -6.72
N GLY A 97 13.64 -2.68 -5.94
CA GLY A 97 13.82 -1.25 -6.13
C GLY A 97 13.12 -0.42 -5.07
N ASP A 98 13.71 0.74 -4.78
CA ASP A 98 13.17 1.72 -3.85
C ASP A 98 12.34 2.76 -4.63
N ALA A 99 11.08 2.93 -4.26
CA ALA A 99 10.16 3.89 -4.87
C ALA A 99 10.69 5.35 -4.82
N THR A 100 11.53 5.69 -3.85
CA THR A 100 12.15 7.02 -3.73
C THR A 100 13.36 7.23 -4.63
N ARG A 101 13.82 6.18 -5.33
CA ARG A 101 15.05 6.18 -6.14
C ARG A 101 14.82 5.68 -7.56
N LEU A 102 13.66 5.98 -8.14
CA LEU A 102 13.35 5.60 -9.51
C LEU A 102 14.34 6.23 -10.49
N ALA A 103 14.99 5.42 -11.33
CA ALA A 103 16.03 5.84 -12.29
C ALA A 103 15.56 5.74 -13.75
N TYR A 104 14.26 5.81 -13.99
CA TYR A 104 13.67 5.73 -15.32
C TYR A 104 13.52 7.12 -15.96
N HIS A 105 13.59 7.19 -17.29
CA HIS A 105 13.52 8.45 -18.06
C HIS A 105 12.65 8.30 -19.30
N HIS A 106 11.47 8.92 -19.31
CA HIS A 106 10.53 8.93 -20.45
C HIS A 106 10.22 7.52 -21.03
N GLU A 107 10.00 6.56 -20.16
CA GLU A 107 9.82 5.16 -20.57
C GLU A 107 8.39 4.68 -20.51
N PHE A 108 7.55 5.22 -19.60
CA PHE A 108 6.26 4.65 -19.26
C PHE A 108 5.10 5.49 -19.78
N ASP A 109 4.12 4.79 -20.36
CA ASP A 109 2.81 5.34 -20.72
C ASP A 109 1.93 5.47 -19.48
N LEU A 110 2.07 4.52 -18.54
CA LEU A 110 1.33 4.51 -17.29
C LEU A 110 2.22 4.07 -16.13
N VAL A 111 2.19 4.84 -15.05
CA VAL A 111 2.77 4.44 -13.76
C VAL A 111 1.63 4.22 -12.77
N VAL A 112 1.61 3.08 -12.10
CA VAL A 112 0.62 2.75 -11.09
C VAL A 112 1.26 2.42 -9.73
N SER A 113 0.48 2.58 -8.67
CA SER A 113 0.80 2.05 -7.35
C SER A 113 -0.50 1.83 -6.57
N PHE A 114 -0.68 0.65 -5.99
CA PHE A 114 -1.90 0.29 -5.27
C PHE A 114 -1.59 -0.14 -3.83
N ALA A 115 -2.34 0.43 -2.88
CA ALA A 115 -2.34 0.10 -1.45
C ALA A 115 -0.97 0.14 -0.75
N SER A 116 -0.01 0.92 -1.26
CA SER A 116 1.39 0.83 -0.82
C SER A 116 2.04 2.15 -0.42
N LEU A 117 1.79 3.26 -1.13
CA LEU A 117 2.56 4.50 -0.93
C LEU A 117 2.44 5.10 0.48
N HIS A 118 1.41 4.80 1.23
CA HIS A 118 1.33 5.21 2.64
C HIS A 118 2.42 4.62 3.54
N TRP A 119 3.22 3.66 3.05
CA TRP A 119 4.42 3.16 3.72
C TRP A 119 5.67 3.99 3.43
N VAL A 120 5.62 4.89 2.45
CA VAL A 120 6.77 5.68 1.99
C VAL A 120 6.71 7.07 2.61
N SER A 121 7.80 7.51 3.26
CA SER A 121 7.85 8.82 3.90
C SER A 121 8.12 9.99 2.95
N ASP A 122 8.87 9.75 1.86
CA ASP A 122 9.31 10.79 0.91
C ASP A 122 8.51 10.72 -0.39
N HIS A 123 7.26 11.17 -0.34
CA HIS A 123 6.39 11.23 -1.52
C HIS A 123 6.90 12.19 -2.61
N LEU A 124 7.67 13.22 -2.24
CA LEU A 124 8.24 14.13 -3.25
C LEU A 124 9.32 13.43 -4.09
N ALA A 125 10.14 12.58 -3.48
CA ALA A 125 11.10 11.77 -4.21
C ALA A 125 10.40 10.77 -5.14
N VAL A 126 9.34 10.08 -4.66
CA VAL A 126 8.52 9.17 -5.47
C VAL A 126 7.93 9.90 -6.67
N LEU A 127 7.20 11.00 -6.44
CA LEU A 127 6.54 11.77 -7.49
C LEU A 127 7.53 12.37 -8.49
N SER A 128 8.70 12.83 -8.02
CA SER A 128 9.78 13.30 -8.89
C SER A 128 10.32 12.17 -9.77
N GLY A 129 10.44 10.96 -9.24
CA GLY A 129 10.82 9.77 -10.00
C GLY A 129 9.77 9.36 -11.01
N ILE A 130 8.49 9.39 -10.64
CA ILE A 130 7.35 9.15 -11.55
C ILE A 130 7.39 10.15 -12.70
N LYS A 131 7.52 11.46 -12.40
CA LYS A 131 7.59 12.50 -13.42
C LYS A 131 8.69 12.24 -14.45
N ARG A 132 9.90 11.87 -13.98
CA ARG A 132 11.01 11.56 -14.90
C ARG A 132 10.74 10.31 -15.74
N GLY A 133 10.08 9.31 -15.17
CA GLY A 133 9.80 8.05 -15.84
C GLY A 133 8.67 8.11 -16.86
N LEU A 134 7.74 9.05 -16.73
CA LEU A 134 6.60 9.20 -17.63
C LEU A 134 7.04 9.71 -19.01
N LYS A 135 6.46 9.16 -20.08
CA LYS A 135 6.48 9.75 -21.42
C LYS A 135 5.66 11.04 -21.44
N THR A 136 5.80 11.85 -22.50
CA THR A 136 5.11 13.16 -22.66
C THR A 136 3.59 13.04 -22.46
N ASP A 137 2.96 12.00 -23.02
CA ASP A 137 1.53 11.74 -22.89
C ASP A 137 1.20 10.71 -21.79
N GLY A 138 2.20 10.39 -20.97
CA GLY A 138 2.08 9.41 -19.89
C GLY A 138 1.31 9.94 -18.70
N ARG A 139 0.76 9.03 -17.92
CA ARG A 139 0.00 9.34 -16.70
C ARG A 139 0.39 8.45 -15.52
N ALA A 140 0.16 8.97 -14.32
CA ALA A 140 0.25 8.20 -13.08
C ALA A 140 -1.14 7.99 -12.48
N VAL A 141 -1.42 6.77 -12.00
CA VAL A 141 -2.64 6.41 -11.27
C VAL A 141 -2.23 5.74 -9.97
N LEU A 142 -2.48 6.41 -8.84
CA LEU A 142 -2.04 5.99 -7.52
C LEU A 142 -3.24 5.86 -6.60
N GLN A 143 -3.32 4.75 -5.86
CA GLN A 143 -4.35 4.54 -4.85
C GLN A 143 -3.74 3.95 -3.58
N PHE A 144 -3.88 4.65 -2.46
CA PHE A 144 -3.33 4.21 -1.17
C PHE A 144 -4.13 4.82 -0.01
N GLY A 145 -3.78 4.49 1.24
CA GLY A 145 -4.45 5.05 2.41
C GLY A 145 -4.31 6.57 2.47
N GLY A 146 -5.42 7.29 2.55
CA GLY A 146 -5.47 8.73 2.71
C GLY A 146 -5.82 9.15 4.14
N LYS A 147 -5.97 10.45 4.37
CA LYS A 147 -6.30 11.01 5.69
C LYS A 147 -7.59 10.39 6.24
N GLY A 148 -7.51 9.89 7.47
CA GLY A 148 -8.61 9.17 8.13
C GLY A 148 -8.66 7.66 7.86
N ASN A 149 -7.74 7.11 7.06
CA ASN A 149 -7.68 5.68 6.78
C ASN A 149 -7.44 4.86 8.06
N ALA A 150 -8.33 3.90 8.34
CA ALA A 150 -8.28 3.03 9.52
C ALA A 150 -8.08 3.78 10.86
N ALA A 151 -8.66 5.00 10.98
CA ALA A 151 -8.37 5.89 12.10
C ALA A 151 -8.71 5.23 13.45
N LEU A 152 -9.94 4.73 13.63
CA LEU A 152 -10.38 4.17 14.91
C LEU A 152 -9.50 2.99 15.37
N ILE A 153 -9.17 2.05 14.48
CA ILE A 153 -8.37 0.89 14.89
C ILE A 153 -6.91 1.28 15.14
N SER A 154 -6.40 2.31 14.45
CA SER A 154 -5.08 2.88 14.71
C SER A 154 -5.03 3.57 16.07
N ASP A 155 -6.10 4.30 16.45
CA ASP A 155 -6.22 4.96 17.76
C ASP A 155 -6.28 3.91 18.88
N VAL A 156 -7.06 2.84 18.70
CA VAL A 156 -7.10 1.70 19.63
C VAL A 156 -5.71 1.08 19.80
N ALA A 157 -5.02 0.80 18.71
CA ALA A 157 -3.67 0.21 18.78
C ALA A 157 -2.68 1.15 19.49
N ASN A 158 -2.71 2.45 19.17
CA ASN A 158 -1.86 3.44 19.83
C ASN A 158 -2.12 3.51 21.35
N GLU A 159 -3.39 3.48 21.77
CA GLU A 159 -3.74 3.47 23.19
C GLU A 159 -3.20 2.22 23.90
N ILE A 160 -3.39 1.02 23.29
CA ILE A 160 -2.89 -0.23 23.83
C ILE A 160 -1.35 -0.21 23.99
N THR A 161 -0.61 0.44 23.10
CA THR A 161 0.85 0.59 23.27
C THR A 161 1.24 1.29 24.57
N THR A 162 0.33 2.07 25.18
CA THR A 162 0.58 2.78 26.45
C THR A 162 0.30 1.93 27.69
N HIS A 163 -0.40 0.79 27.54
CA HIS A 163 -0.75 -0.09 28.64
C HIS A 163 0.50 -0.66 29.33
N ARG A 164 0.42 -0.90 30.64
CA ARG A 164 1.54 -1.37 31.46
C ARG A 164 2.24 -2.59 30.87
N ARG A 165 1.50 -3.51 30.24
CA ARG A 165 2.02 -4.73 29.62
C ARG A 165 2.91 -4.42 28.41
N TRP A 166 2.56 -3.41 27.64
CA TRP A 166 3.12 -3.16 26.30
C TRP A 166 4.10 -1.98 26.21
N LYS A 167 3.91 -0.94 27.04
CA LYS A 167 4.62 0.34 26.90
C LYS A 167 6.15 0.25 26.80
N GLY A 168 6.73 -0.78 27.41
CA GLY A 168 8.19 -0.98 27.37
C GLY A 168 8.72 -1.30 25.96
N TYR A 169 7.89 -1.93 25.13
CA TYR A 169 8.26 -2.28 23.75
C TYR A 169 8.08 -1.12 22.77
N PHE A 170 7.31 -0.09 23.16
CA PHE A 170 6.94 1.03 22.30
C PHE A 170 7.63 2.35 22.64
N VAL A 171 8.70 2.31 23.44
CA VAL A 171 9.53 3.49 23.70
C VAL A 171 10.10 4.02 22.38
N GLY A 172 9.88 5.30 22.07
CA GLY A 172 10.31 5.93 20.82
C GLY A 172 9.57 5.42 19.56
N PHE A 173 8.39 4.80 19.73
CA PHE A 173 7.56 4.40 18.59
C PHE A 173 7.01 5.65 17.89
N ALA A 174 7.16 5.69 16.57
CA ALA A 174 6.55 6.69 15.71
C ALA A 174 5.46 6.04 14.85
N TYR A 175 4.37 6.75 14.62
CA TYR A 175 3.29 6.31 13.75
C TYR A 175 3.85 5.98 12.35
N PRO A 176 3.61 4.78 11.81
CA PRO A 176 4.39 4.29 10.68
C PRO A 176 3.85 4.66 9.31
N TRP A 177 2.63 5.18 9.21
CA TRP A 177 1.96 5.44 7.94
C TRP A 177 1.82 6.94 7.66
N PHE A 178 1.80 7.27 6.37
CA PHE A 178 1.70 8.63 5.86
C PHE A 178 0.39 8.79 5.10
N PHE A 179 -0.65 9.23 5.81
CA PHE A 179 -2.01 9.43 5.26
C PHE A 179 -2.25 10.91 4.99
N TYR A 180 -2.20 11.30 3.73
CA TYR A 180 -2.33 12.69 3.29
C TYR A 180 -3.76 13.06 2.95
N SER A 181 -4.08 14.37 3.08
CA SER A 181 -5.30 14.96 2.58
C SER A 181 -5.21 15.25 1.08
N VAL A 182 -6.34 15.65 0.48
CA VAL A 182 -6.40 16.09 -0.92
C VAL A 182 -5.50 17.31 -1.14
N GLU A 183 -5.56 18.30 -0.26
CA GLU A 183 -4.82 19.56 -0.36
C GLU A 183 -3.31 19.34 -0.23
N GLU A 184 -2.90 18.47 0.70
CA GLU A 184 -1.49 18.13 0.90
C GLU A 184 -0.93 17.44 -0.35
N TYR A 185 -1.68 16.49 -0.92
CA TYR A 185 -1.19 15.71 -2.06
C TYR A 185 -1.20 16.51 -3.37
N ASP A 186 -2.22 17.35 -3.58
CA ASP A 186 -2.24 18.31 -4.67
C ASP A 186 -1.05 19.27 -4.60
N GLY A 187 -0.70 19.70 -3.38
CA GLY A 187 0.51 20.49 -3.12
C GLY A 187 1.80 19.76 -3.51
N PHE A 188 1.91 18.45 -3.26
CA PHE A 188 3.08 17.67 -3.68
C PHE A 188 3.16 17.55 -5.21
N LEU A 189 2.04 17.28 -5.89
CA LEU A 189 1.99 17.20 -7.35
C LEU A 189 2.46 18.53 -7.98
N LYS A 190 1.94 19.66 -7.52
CA LYS A 190 2.35 20.99 -7.97
C LYS A 190 3.84 21.25 -7.75
N ARG A 191 4.38 20.91 -6.60
CA ARG A 191 5.79 21.11 -6.26
C ARG A 191 6.75 20.35 -7.19
N VAL A 192 6.37 19.16 -7.63
CA VAL A 192 7.16 18.39 -8.59
C VAL A 192 6.84 18.76 -10.05
N GLY A 193 5.78 19.54 -10.28
CA GLY A 193 5.33 19.95 -11.62
C GLY A 193 4.62 18.84 -12.37
N LEU A 194 3.79 18.05 -11.67
CA LEU A 194 2.77 17.17 -12.21
C LEU A 194 1.41 17.86 -12.18
N SER A 195 0.60 17.66 -13.21
CA SER A 195 -0.75 18.20 -13.33
C SER A 195 -1.77 17.22 -12.77
N ALA A 196 -2.46 17.58 -11.69
CA ALA A 196 -3.52 16.77 -11.11
C ALA A 196 -4.74 16.70 -12.06
N LYS A 197 -5.17 15.53 -12.42
CA LYS A 197 -6.46 15.26 -13.11
C LYS A 197 -7.53 14.86 -12.10
N ARG A 198 -7.13 14.15 -11.05
CA ARG A 198 -7.99 13.76 -9.94
C ARG A 198 -7.14 13.61 -8.68
N VAL A 199 -7.58 14.19 -7.58
CA VAL A 199 -7.10 13.90 -6.22
C VAL A 199 -8.32 13.90 -5.32
N GLN A 200 -8.67 12.74 -4.77
CA GLN A 200 -9.88 12.60 -3.96
C GLN A 200 -9.74 11.56 -2.86
N LEU A 201 -10.42 11.76 -1.74
CA LEU A 201 -10.56 10.78 -0.69
C LEU A 201 -11.84 9.98 -0.92
N ILE A 202 -11.72 8.66 -0.95
CA ILE A 202 -12.84 7.74 -1.17
C ILE A 202 -13.02 6.90 0.08
N PRO A 203 -14.12 7.06 0.81
CA PRO A 203 -14.48 6.18 1.91
C PRO A 203 -14.67 4.74 1.39
N LYS A 204 -14.17 3.79 2.15
CA LYS A 204 -14.35 2.36 1.90
C LYS A 204 -14.71 1.69 3.22
N ASP A 205 -15.51 0.66 3.15
CA ASP A 205 -15.77 -0.23 4.27
C ASP A 205 -15.03 -1.54 4.04
N MET A 206 -14.17 -1.92 4.98
CA MET A 206 -13.50 -3.21 4.95
C MET A 206 -14.21 -4.13 5.94
N VAL A 207 -14.87 -5.13 5.39
CA VAL A 207 -15.64 -6.10 6.15
C VAL A 207 -14.80 -7.34 6.44
N HIS A 208 -14.78 -7.75 7.69
CA HIS A 208 -14.11 -8.96 8.15
C HIS A 208 -15.16 -9.92 8.73
N ASP A 209 -15.13 -11.19 8.32
CA ASP A 209 -15.94 -12.26 8.85
C ASP A 209 -15.52 -12.55 10.32
N GLY A 210 -16.05 -11.74 11.22
CA GLY A 210 -15.80 -11.80 12.64
C GLY A 210 -14.42 -11.30 13.10
N LYS A 211 -14.20 -11.43 14.41
CA LYS A 211 -12.99 -10.96 15.08
C LYS A 211 -11.72 -11.69 14.62
N GLU A 212 -11.80 -12.98 14.31
CA GLU A 212 -10.64 -13.77 13.89
C GLU A 212 -10.11 -13.32 12.52
N ALA A 213 -11.00 -12.96 11.58
CA ALA A 213 -10.61 -12.42 10.30
C ALA A 213 -9.97 -11.02 10.44
N LEU A 214 -10.49 -10.18 11.36
CA LEU A 214 -9.86 -8.92 11.74
C LEU A 214 -8.44 -9.15 12.30
N MET A 215 -8.24 -10.13 13.19
CA MET A 215 -6.92 -10.47 13.72
C MET A 215 -5.97 -10.93 12.61
N GLY A 216 -6.45 -11.71 11.64
CA GLY A 216 -5.70 -12.10 10.45
C GLY A 216 -5.19 -10.88 9.66
N TRP A 217 -6.06 -9.93 9.39
CA TRP A 217 -5.70 -8.69 8.72
C TRP A 217 -4.71 -7.86 9.55
N LEU A 218 -4.91 -7.73 10.86
CA LEU A 218 -3.98 -7.00 11.75
C LEU A 218 -2.57 -7.60 11.71
N ARG A 219 -2.43 -8.93 11.67
CA ARG A 219 -1.11 -9.58 11.54
C ARG A 219 -0.36 -9.13 10.29
N THR A 220 -1.06 -8.92 9.18
CA THR A 220 -0.43 -8.56 7.90
C THR A 220 -0.14 -7.08 7.74
N VAL A 221 -0.92 -6.18 8.36
CA VAL A 221 -0.77 -4.73 8.15
C VAL A 221 -0.18 -3.99 9.35
N PHE A 222 -0.30 -4.53 10.59
CA PHE A 222 0.23 -3.90 11.80
C PHE A 222 1.67 -4.37 12.13
N LEU A 223 2.44 -4.77 11.12
CA LEU A 223 3.85 -5.17 11.25
C LEU A 223 4.70 -4.17 12.05
N PRO A 224 4.53 -2.83 11.90
CA PRO A 224 5.27 -1.86 12.71
C PRO A 224 5.06 -2.00 14.20
N TYR A 225 3.90 -2.48 14.61
CA TYR A 225 3.59 -2.76 16.02
C TYR A 225 4.05 -4.16 16.41
N THR A 226 3.64 -5.17 15.67
CA THR A 226 3.86 -6.58 16.04
C THR A 226 5.33 -6.97 15.99
N GLN A 227 6.13 -6.45 15.06
CA GLN A 227 7.56 -6.77 14.96
C GLN A 227 8.42 -6.12 16.06
N ARG A 228 7.87 -5.21 16.87
CA ARG A 228 8.52 -4.71 18.08
C ARG A 228 8.43 -5.70 19.25
N LEU A 229 7.53 -6.64 19.17
CA LEU A 229 7.26 -7.59 20.23
C LEU A 229 7.99 -8.92 19.99
N PRO A 230 8.42 -9.61 21.07
CA PRO A 230 8.78 -11.01 20.98
C PRO A 230 7.66 -11.81 20.29
N GLU A 231 8.02 -12.79 19.48
CA GLU A 231 7.07 -13.58 18.69
C GLU A 231 5.93 -14.16 19.54
N ALA A 232 6.27 -14.70 20.70
CA ALA A 232 5.30 -15.28 21.64
C ALA A 232 4.25 -14.30 22.18
N LEU A 233 4.45 -12.99 22.03
CA LEU A 233 3.52 -11.96 22.52
C LEU A 233 2.69 -11.29 21.42
N ARG A 234 3.00 -11.56 20.16
CA ARG A 234 2.37 -10.87 19.02
C ARG A 234 0.88 -11.17 18.92
N GLU A 235 0.51 -12.43 19.10
CA GLU A 235 -0.90 -12.86 19.04
C GLU A 235 -1.73 -12.25 20.16
N ASP A 236 -1.21 -12.21 21.38
CA ASP A 236 -1.89 -11.57 22.51
C ASP A 236 -2.14 -10.08 22.26
N PHE A 237 -1.15 -9.39 21.66
CA PHE A 237 -1.27 -7.97 21.33
C PHE A 237 -2.31 -7.72 20.25
N VAL A 238 -2.32 -8.53 19.20
CA VAL A 238 -3.32 -8.45 18.13
C VAL A 238 -4.72 -8.75 18.67
N ALA A 239 -4.86 -9.75 19.53
CA ALA A 239 -6.13 -10.12 20.16
C ALA A 239 -6.65 -8.99 21.08
N GLU A 240 -5.77 -8.29 21.81
CA GLU A 240 -6.14 -7.15 22.65
C GLU A 240 -6.66 -5.97 21.79
N ILE A 241 -5.97 -5.66 20.67
CA ILE A 241 -6.44 -4.64 19.71
C ILE A 241 -7.81 -5.02 19.15
N ALA A 242 -7.96 -6.25 18.64
CA ALA A 242 -9.21 -6.68 18.03
C ALA A 242 -10.38 -6.67 19.04
N SER A 243 -10.14 -7.07 20.29
CA SER A 243 -11.16 -7.04 21.36
C SER A 243 -11.58 -5.61 21.69
N ALA A 244 -10.62 -4.72 21.94
CA ALA A 244 -10.90 -3.32 22.25
C ALA A 244 -11.54 -2.57 21.07
N TYR A 245 -11.23 -2.97 19.83
CA TYR A 245 -11.87 -2.42 18.64
C TYR A 245 -13.34 -2.84 18.58
N VAL A 246 -13.65 -4.12 18.74
CA VAL A 246 -15.03 -4.66 18.73
C VAL A 246 -15.87 -4.09 19.87
N GLU A 247 -15.28 -3.81 21.04
CA GLU A 247 -15.97 -3.10 22.13
C GLU A 247 -16.40 -1.68 21.73
N ARG A 248 -15.60 -0.96 20.95
CA ARG A 248 -15.91 0.40 20.47
C ARG A 248 -16.81 0.44 19.26
N ARG A 249 -16.68 -0.55 18.39
CA ARG A 249 -17.49 -0.74 17.20
C ARG A 249 -17.95 -2.19 17.14
N PRO A 250 -19.11 -2.50 17.74
CA PRO A 250 -19.64 -3.86 17.77
C PRO A 250 -19.83 -4.45 16.38
N GLN A 251 -19.77 -5.78 16.33
CA GLN A 251 -20.13 -6.55 15.15
C GLN A 251 -21.57 -6.23 14.71
N ASP A 252 -21.83 -6.33 13.43
CA ASP A 252 -23.19 -6.21 12.89
C ASP A 252 -24.06 -7.44 13.20
N GLU A 253 -25.27 -7.47 12.67
CA GLU A 253 -26.23 -8.57 12.87
C GLU A 253 -25.77 -9.91 12.26
N ASN A 254 -24.83 -9.89 11.32
CA ASN A 254 -24.24 -11.08 10.71
C ASN A 254 -22.98 -11.55 11.46
N GLY A 255 -22.52 -10.80 12.44
CA GLY A 255 -21.27 -11.05 13.17
C GLY A 255 -20.04 -10.45 12.48
N ASP A 256 -20.22 -9.64 11.45
CA ASP A 256 -19.13 -9.01 10.72
C ASP A 256 -18.52 -7.82 11.46
N VAL A 257 -17.23 -7.62 11.31
CA VAL A 257 -16.49 -6.47 11.83
C VAL A 257 -16.16 -5.51 10.70
N HIS A 258 -16.62 -4.27 10.84
CA HIS A 258 -16.44 -3.22 9.84
C HIS A 258 -15.29 -2.29 10.22
N VAL A 259 -14.26 -2.18 9.38
CA VAL A 259 -13.17 -1.20 9.52
C VAL A 259 -13.32 -0.12 8.48
N GLN A 260 -13.58 1.11 8.95
CA GLN A 260 -13.69 2.26 8.06
C GLN A 260 -12.32 2.62 7.49
N MET A 261 -12.21 2.55 6.18
CA MET A 261 -11.02 2.89 5.42
C MET A 261 -11.24 4.17 4.61
N VAL A 262 -10.15 4.83 4.25
CA VAL A 262 -10.18 5.97 3.32
C VAL A 262 -9.07 5.79 2.31
N ARG A 263 -9.40 5.82 1.02
CA ARG A 263 -8.43 5.76 -0.07
C ARG A 263 -8.20 7.15 -0.64
N LEU A 264 -6.94 7.52 -0.79
CA LEU A 264 -6.54 8.65 -1.61
C LEU A 264 -6.31 8.14 -3.04
N ASP A 265 -7.16 8.61 -3.95
CA ASP A 265 -7.13 8.32 -5.38
C ASP A 265 -6.50 9.50 -6.10
N VAL A 266 -5.45 9.23 -6.86
CA VAL A 266 -4.68 10.24 -7.58
C VAL A 266 -4.53 9.85 -9.05
N GLU A 267 -4.85 10.77 -9.94
CA GLU A 267 -4.48 10.70 -11.35
C GLU A 267 -3.76 11.99 -11.74
N ALA A 268 -2.57 11.86 -12.31
CA ALA A 268 -1.74 12.99 -12.69
C ALA A 268 -1.01 12.75 -14.02
N THR A 269 -0.70 13.83 -14.72
CA THR A 269 0.07 13.85 -15.99
C THR A 269 1.25 14.83 -15.89
N LEU A 270 2.10 14.85 -16.90
CA LEU A 270 3.13 15.88 -17.06
C LEU A 270 2.52 17.24 -17.25
#